data_c349999bcffa9a2b4c5eaa5723078932
#
_entry.id   c349999bcffa9a2b4c5eaa5723078932
#
_cell.length_a   1.000
_cell.length_b   1.000
_cell.length_c   1.000
_cell.angle_alpha   90.00
_cell.angle_beta   90.00
_cell.angle_gamma   90.00
#
_symmetry.space_group_name_H-M   'P 1'
#
loop_
_entity.id
_entity.type
_entity.pdbx_description
1 polymer ?
#
loop_
_entity_poly.entity_id
_entity_poly.type
_entity_poly.pdbx_seq_one_letter_code
_entity_poly.pdbx_strand_id
1 'polypeptide(L)'
;MTAAETRTDGVLAGSGLLDRERIVARPGFNRWLVPPAALAIHLCIGMAYGFSVFWLPLSKSLGITASTACPDLTLASALFTTTCDWRVADLGWIYTLFFVLLGSSAAIWGGWLERAGPRKAGVVSACCWCGGIILAAIGVITHQLWMMWLGAGVIGGIGLGLGYISPVSTLIKWFPDRRGMATGMAIMGFGGGAMIGAPLANLLMNSFKTDSSVGVWQTFIVMAVIYFVFMMGGAFGYRIPPAGWRPEGWTPPAAKSTMITTKHVHLSNAHRTKQFWLIWAVLCLNVSAGIGVIGMASPMLQEIFAGSLIGLPDVGFAQLDAGQKASIATIAAGFAGLLSLFNIGGRFFWASLSDKIGRKNTYYCFFVLGIVLYALAPTFAGMGNKALFVLSFGIILSMYGGGFATIPAYLADIFGTQFVGAIHGRLLTAWATAGIVGPVVVNYIREAQIAAGVAPGPTLYTGTMYILVGMLALGLIANALIRPLPDKWFMSDGEVAALQAKSAAVNAGPTGSFGIGTGGLDAKAMLAWAVVGIPLLWGVWVTLRATFALFG
;
A
#
# COMPACT_ATOMS: atom_id res chain seq x y z
N MET A 1 -11.65 37.19 27.44
CA MET A 1 -10.99 36.87 26.16
C MET A 1 -9.58 37.44 26.20
N THR A 2 -8.58 36.60 26.12
CA THR A 2 -7.18 37.05 26.15
C THR A 2 -6.76 37.52 24.75
N ALA A 3 -5.77 38.43 24.65
CA ALA A 3 -5.25 38.95 23.38
C ALA A 3 -4.80 37.84 22.39
N ALA A 4 -4.55 36.63 22.89
CA ALA A 4 -4.25 35.43 22.10
C ALA A 4 -5.50 34.83 21.46
N GLU A 5 -6.66 34.88 22.09
CA GLU A 5 -7.94 34.40 21.54
C GLU A 5 -8.43 35.32 20.40
N THR A 6 -8.29 36.65 20.59
CA THR A 6 -8.68 37.64 19.56
C THR A 6 -7.79 37.54 18.30
N ARG A 7 -6.51 37.17 18.45
CA ARG A 7 -5.57 37.01 17.32
C ARG A 7 -5.80 35.73 16.56
N THR A 8 -6.22 34.65 17.23
CA THR A 8 -6.61 33.37 16.57
C THR A 8 -7.92 33.51 15.80
N ASP A 9 -8.90 34.24 16.32
CA ASP A 9 -10.18 34.44 15.65
C ASP A 9 -10.04 35.35 14.42
N GLY A 10 -9.15 36.32 14.42
CA GLY A 10 -8.85 37.18 13.29
C GLY A 10 -8.14 36.44 12.14
N VAL A 11 -7.22 35.53 12.43
CA VAL A 11 -6.54 34.69 11.42
C VAL A 11 -7.48 33.63 10.84
N LEU A 12 -8.42 33.13 11.63
CA LEU A 12 -9.42 32.16 11.20
C LEU A 12 -10.52 32.77 10.32
N ALA A 13 -10.82 34.07 10.45
CA ALA A 13 -11.85 34.76 9.69
C ALA A 13 -11.54 34.87 8.19
N GLY A 14 -10.23 34.86 7.80
CA GLY A 14 -9.79 34.93 6.40
C GLY A 14 -9.32 33.60 5.79
N SER A 15 -9.23 32.50 6.58
CA SER A 15 -8.71 31.23 6.09
C SER A 15 -9.80 30.30 5.57
N GLY A 16 -9.56 29.63 4.42
CA GLY A 16 -10.45 28.64 3.85
C GLY A 16 -10.54 27.35 4.68
N LEU A 17 -11.57 26.54 4.46
CA LEU A 17 -11.81 25.28 5.19
C LEU A 17 -10.66 24.28 5.08
N LEU A 18 -9.88 24.34 4.00
CA LEU A 18 -8.76 23.44 3.70
C LEU A 18 -7.41 24.02 4.11
N ASP A 19 -7.36 25.24 4.63
CA ASP A 19 -6.10 25.89 4.97
C ASP A 19 -5.49 25.29 6.24
N ARG A 20 -4.15 25.28 6.27
CA ARG A 20 -3.37 24.64 7.32
C ARG A 20 -3.64 25.23 8.70
N GLU A 21 -3.90 26.53 8.77
CA GLU A 21 -4.19 27.27 10.01
C GLU A 21 -5.44 26.74 10.71
N ARG A 22 -6.44 26.32 9.93
CA ARG A 22 -7.70 25.74 10.46
C ARG A 22 -7.58 24.33 11.02
N ILE A 23 -6.50 23.63 10.70
CA ILE A 23 -6.29 22.26 11.17
C ILE A 23 -5.34 22.16 12.35
N VAL A 24 -4.81 23.28 12.85
CA VAL A 24 -4.05 23.31 14.10
C VAL A 24 -4.98 22.92 15.24
N ALA A 25 -4.56 21.95 16.05
CA ALA A 25 -5.37 21.47 17.17
C ALA A 25 -5.56 22.54 18.24
N ARG A 26 -6.78 22.64 18.76
CA ARG A 26 -7.11 23.53 19.88
C ARG A 26 -6.72 22.86 21.22
N PRO A 27 -6.56 23.65 22.31
CA PRO A 27 -6.41 23.08 23.64
C PRO A 27 -7.50 22.04 23.95
N GLY A 28 -7.14 20.95 24.63
CA GLY A 28 -8.06 19.86 24.94
C GLY A 28 -8.31 18.85 23.80
N PHE A 29 -7.68 19.00 22.63
CA PHE A 29 -7.82 18.04 21.54
C PHE A 29 -7.18 16.69 21.91
N ASN A 30 -7.94 15.60 21.71
CA ASN A 30 -7.46 14.24 21.94
C ASN A 30 -6.69 13.71 20.72
N ARG A 31 -5.37 13.49 20.84
CA ARG A 31 -4.52 12.99 19.75
C ARG A 31 -4.94 11.62 19.20
N TRP A 32 -5.66 10.80 20.00
CA TRP A 32 -6.15 9.49 19.58
C TRP A 32 -7.30 9.52 18.54
N LEU A 33 -7.79 10.72 18.21
CA LEU A 33 -8.72 10.95 17.10
C LEU A 33 -8.01 10.96 15.72
N VAL A 34 -6.68 11.18 15.69
CA VAL A 34 -5.93 11.29 14.43
C VAL A 34 -5.68 9.93 13.76
N PRO A 35 -5.32 8.85 14.50
CA PRO A 35 -5.13 7.54 13.87
C PRO A 35 -6.37 7.00 13.12
N PRO A 36 -7.61 7.03 13.66
CA PRO A 36 -8.79 6.62 12.90
C PRO A 36 -9.00 7.42 11.62
N ALA A 37 -8.75 8.74 11.66
CA ALA A 37 -8.83 9.61 10.49
C ALA A 37 -7.80 9.21 9.40
N ALA A 38 -6.58 8.86 9.82
CA ALA A 38 -5.54 8.34 8.95
C ALA A 38 -5.90 6.97 8.36
N LEU A 39 -6.43 6.07 9.21
CA LEU A 39 -6.86 4.73 8.79
C LEU A 39 -8.02 4.78 7.80
N ALA A 40 -8.99 5.69 7.96
CA ALA A 40 -10.10 5.86 7.03
C ALA A 40 -9.62 6.13 5.59
N ILE A 41 -8.56 6.92 5.43
CA ILE A 41 -7.95 7.15 4.11
C ILE A 41 -7.17 5.91 3.64
N HIS A 42 -6.29 5.38 4.50
CA HIS A 42 -5.39 4.29 4.12
C HIS A 42 -6.11 2.99 3.80
N LEU A 43 -7.20 2.65 4.49
CA LEU A 43 -8.01 1.46 4.19
C LEU A 43 -8.67 1.57 2.81
N CYS A 44 -9.14 2.77 2.43
CA CYS A 44 -9.77 2.98 1.12
C CYS A 44 -8.75 2.87 -0.02
N ILE A 45 -7.60 3.55 0.09
CA ILE A 45 -6.56 3.48 -0.95
C ILE A 45 -5.84 2.13 -0.97
N GLY A 46 -5.84 1.40 0.14
CA GLY A 46 -5.29 0.05 0.26
C GLY A 46 -6.03 -1.00 -0.56
N MET A 47 -7.24 -0.69 -1.06
CA MET A 47 -7.92 -1.54 -2.05
C MET A 47 -7.07 -1.77 -3.31
N ALA A 48 -6.10 -0.93 -3.61
CA ALA A 48 -5.16 -1.17 -4.69
C ALA A 48 -4.54 -2.57 -4.62
N TYR A 49 -4.26 -3.11 -3.43
CA TYR A 49 -3.76 -4.48 -3.25
C TYR A 49 -4.81 -5.58 -3.53
N GLY A 50 -6.09 -5.26 -3.44
CA GLY A 50 -7.19 -6.19 -3.76
C GLY A 50 -7.68 -6.11 -5.21
N PHE A 51 -7.09 -5.24 -6.03
CA PHE A 51 -7.62 -4.94 -7.37
C PHE A 51 -7.60 -6.14 -8.32
N SER A 52 -6.79 -7.16 -8.00
CA SER A 52 -6.71 -8.41 -8.77
C SER A 52 -8.04 -9.17 -8.88
N VAL A 53 -9.02 -8.93 -8.01
CA VAL A 53 -10.35 -9.57 -8.08
C VAL A 53 -11.14 -9.15 -9.32
N PHE A 54 -10.78 -8.03 -9.94
CA PHE A 54 -11.47 -7.51 -11.13
C PHE A 54 -10.93 -8.06 -12.46
N TRP A 55 -9.72 -8.65 -12.50
CA TRP A 55 -9.07 -8.99 -13.76
C TRP A 55 -9.86 -10.00 -14.58
N LEU A 56 -10.23 -11.13 -13.97
CA LEU A 56 -10.99 -12.18 -14.67
C LEU A 56 -12.42 -11.74 -15.06
N PRO A 57 -13.20 -11.02 -14.23
CA PRO A 57 -14.45 -10.42 -14.69
C PRO A 57 -14.28 -9.44 -15.84
N LEU A 58 -13.27 -8.55 -15.78
CA LEU A 58 -13.01 -7.56 -16.83
C LEU A 58 -12.56 -8.19 -18.14
N SER A 59 -11.79 -9.29 -18.10
CA SER A 59 -11.34 -9.99 -19.32
C SER A 59 -12.44 -10.71 -20.07
N LYS A 60 -13.69 -10.60 -19.64
CA LYS A 60 -14.88 -11.10 -20.32
C LYS A 60 -16.07 -10.14 -20.21
N SER A 61 -15.78 -8.84 -20.16
CA SER A 61 -16.81 -7.81 -19.97
C SER A 61 -17.77 -7.67 -21.16
N LEU A 62 -17.36 -8.07 -22.37
CA LEU A 62 -18.22 -8.18 -23.55
C LEU A 62 -18.90 -9.54 -23.65
N GLY A 63 -18.14 -10.60 -23.52
CA GLY A 63 -18.65 -11.97 -23.71
C GLY A 63 -19.43 -12.52 -22.51
N ILE A 64 -19.37 -11.85 -21.34
CA ILE A 64 -20.04 -12.15 -20.07
C ILE A 64 -19.71 -13.54 -19.50
N THR A 65 -19.99 -14.60 -20.23
CA THR A 65 -19.73 -15.98 -19.82
C THR A 65 -18.35 -16.48 -20.25
N ALA A 66 -17.93 -16.12 -21.45
CA ALA A 66 -16.64 -16.43 -22.03
C ALA A 66 -16.04 -15.18 -22.64
N SER A 67 -14.71 -15.10 -22.73
CA SER A 67 -14.03 -13.96 -23.35
C SER A 67 -14.23 -13.95 -24.86
N THR A 68 -14.56 -12.80 -25.43
CA THR A 68 -14.55 -12.53 -26.87
C THR A 68 -13.15 -12.06 -27.24
N ALA A 69 -12.21 -13.02 -27.33
CA ALA A 69 -10.79 -12.72 -27.56
C ALA A 69 -10.52 -12.43 -29.04
N CYS A 70 -9.60 -11.49 -29.32
CA CYS A 70 -9.02 -11.27 -30.65
C CYS A 70 -7.56 -11.74 -30.66
N PRO A 71 -7.17 -12.69 -31.54
CA PRO A 71 -5.84 -13.30 -31.52
C PRO A 71 -4.70 -12.30 -31.73
N ASP A 72 -4.91 -11.32 -32.61
CA ASP A 72 -3.87 -10.36 -33.02
C ASP A 72 -3.93 -9.03 -32.26
N LEU A 73 -4.54 -9.02 -31.07
CA LEU A 73 -4.70 -7.81 -30.27
C LEU A 73 -3.34 -7.34 -29.70
N THR A 74 -2.81 -6.25 -30.24
CA THR A 74 -1.63 -5.59 -29.68
C THR A 74 -2.02 -4.72 -28.50
N LEU A 75 -1.05 -4.37 -27.63
CA LEU A 75 -1.31 -3.47 -26.50
C LEU A 75 -1.87 -2.11 -26.95
N ALA A 76 -1.35 -1.56 -28.04
CA ALA A 76 -1.81 -0.29 -28.59
C ALA A 76 -3.24 -0.35 -29.12
N SER A 77 -3.60 -1.44 -29.81
CA SER A 77 -4.97 -1.64 -30.30
C SER A 77 -5.94 -1.98 -29.17
N ALA A 78 -5.49 -2.68 -28.11
CA ALA A 78 -6.30 -2.99 -26.94
C ALA A 78 -6.82 -1.74 -26.22
N LEU A 79 -6.06 -0.64 -26.25
CA LEU A 79 -6.47 0.62 -25.61
C LEU A 79 -7.75 1.22 -26.19
N PHE A 80 -8.00 1.01 -27.49
CA PHE A 80 -9.07 1.66 -28.22
C PHE A 80 -10.10 0.69 -28.82
N THR A 81 -9.89 -0.61 -28.71
CA THR A 81 -10.84 -1.61 -29.22
C THR A 81 -12.10 -1.63 -28.37
N THR A 82 -13.25 -1.76 -29.06
CA THR A 82 -14.57 -1.91 -28.44
C THR A 82 -15.24 -3.24 -28.80
N THR A 83 -14.57 -4.08 -29.59
CA THR A 83 -15.14 -5.32 -30.14
C THR A 83 -14.54 -6.57 -29.54
N CYS A 84 -13.42 -6.44 -28.83
CA CYS A 84 -12.68 -7.56 -28.24
C CYS A 84 -12.54 -7.36 -26.75
N ASP A 85 -12.68 -8.42 -25.97
CA ASP A 85 -12.36 -8.41 -24.54
C ASP A 85 -10.86 -8.21 -24.31
N TRP A 86 -10.53 -7.55 -23.21
CA TRP A 86 -9.15 -7.24 -22.84
C TRP A 86 -8.42 -8.46 -22.27
N ARG A 87 -7.14 -8.60 -22.59
CA ARG A 87 -6.29 -9.60 -21.93
C ARG A 87 -6.01 -9.17 -20.49
N VAL A 88 -5.82 -10.15 -19.61
CA VAL A 88 -5.47 -9.88 -18.19
C VAL A 88 -4.17 -9.07 -18.06
N ALA A 89 -3.20 -9.30 -18.96
CA ALA A 89 -1.95 -8.51 -19.00
C ALA A 89 -2.19 -7.03 -19.31
N ASP A 90 -3.11 -6.72 -20.24
CA ASP A 90 -3.45 -5.34 -20.62
C ASP A 90 -4.16 -4.62 -19.45
N LEU A 91 -5.04 -5.32 -18.75
CA LEU A 91 -5.68 -4.85 -17.52
C LEU A 91 -4.68 -4.65 -16.39
N GLY A 92 -3.69 -5.53 -16.29
CA GLY A 92 -2.62 -5.48 -15.28
C GLY A 92 -1.81 -4.18 -15.29
N TRP A 93 -1.76 -3.45 -16.41
CA TRP A 93 -1.13 -2.12 -16.48
C TRP A 93 -1.79 -1.09 -15.58
N ILE A 94 -3.09 -1.22 -15.27
CA ILE A 94 -3.76 -0.35 -14.29
C ILE A 94 -3.05 -0.47 -12.94
N TYR A 95 -2.71 -1.70 -12.54
CA TYR A 95 -1.99 -1.97 -11.30
C TYR A 95 -0.56 -1.41 -11.32
N THR A 96 0.14 -1.58 -12.42
CA THR A 96 1.46 -0.98 -12.63
C THR A 96 1.41 0.55 -12.49
N LEU A 97 0.45 1.20 -13.15
CA LEU A 97 0.26 2.64 -13.10
C LEU A 97 -0.06 3.12 -11.67
N PHE A 98 -0.86 2.38 -10.90
CA PHE A 98 -1.09 2.69 -9.47
C PHE A 98 0.20 2.97 -8.73
N PHE A 99 1.17 2.07 -8.82
CA PHE A 99 2.38 2.15 -8.00
C PHE A 99 3.44 3.08 -8.59
N VAL A 100 3.51 3.20 -9.90
CA VAL A 100 4.35 4.19 -10.57
C VAL A 100 3.91 5.60 -10.15
N LEU A 101 2.62 5.88 -10.26
CA LEU A 101 2.10 7.20 -9.92
C LEU A 101 2.04 7.43 -8.40
N LEU A 102 1.84 6.39 -7.59
CA LEU A 102 1.97 6.47 -6.14
C LEU A 102 3.36 6.97 -5.74
N GLY A 103 4.41 6.27 -6.18
CA GLY A 103 5.78 6.62 -5.81
C GLY A 103 6.20 7.98 -6.37
N SER A 104 5.87 8.26 -7.63
CA SER A 104 6.22 9.52 -8.30
C SER A 104 5.48 10.70 -7.69
N SER A 105 4.18 10.59 -7.44
CA SER A 105 3.39 11.67 -6.84
C SER A 105 3.80 11.95 -5.40
N ALA A 106 4.10 10.92 -4.61
CA ALA A 106 4.63 11.08 -3.26
C ALA A 106 5.98 11.82 -3.26
N ALA A 107 6.87 11.48 -4.20
CA ALA A 107 8.16 12.15 -4.33
C ALA A 107 8.04 13.62 -4.78
N ILE A 108 7.16 13.91 -5.75
CA ILE A 108 6.99 15.25 -6.34
C ILE A 108 6.24 16.18 -5.36
N TRP A 109 5.12 15.70 -4.81
CA TRP A 109 4.22 16.55 -4.02
C TRP A 109 4.40 16.43 -2.49
N GLY A 110 5.37 15.65 -2.02
CA GLY A 110 5.67 15.58 -0.57
C GLY A 110 6.01 16.94 0.04
N GLY A 111 6.77 17.78 -0.68
CA GLY A 111 7.06 19.15 -0.25
C GLY A 111 5.84 20.09 -0.27
N TRP A 112 4.91 19.88 -1.19
CA TRP A 112 3.64 20.61 -1.22
C TRP A 112 2.75 20.19 -0.03
N LEU A 113 2.68 18.92 0.29
CA LEU A 113 1.94 18.40 1.44
C LEU A 113 2.34 19.09 2.76
N GLU A 114 3.65 19.26 2.99
CA GLU A 114 4.16 19.88 4.21
C GLU A 114 3.70 21.35 4.34
N ARG A 115 3.52 22.05 3.23
CA ARG A 115 3.02 23.43 3.19
C ARG A 115 1.49 23.50 3.24
N ALA A 116 0.82 22.70 2.41
CA ALA A 116 -0.64 22.72 2.24
C ALA A 116 -1.40 22.08 3.42
N GLY A 117 -0.73 21.18 4.14
CA GLY A 117 -1.30 20.43 5.25
C GLY A 117 -2.02 19.13 4.85
N PRO A 118 -2.17 18.20 5.80
CA PRO A 118 -2.69 16.85 5.54
C PRO A 118 -4.16 16.82 5.12
N ARG A 119 -5.00 17.77 5.58
CA ARG A 119 -6.40 17.83 5.18
C ARG A 119 -6.54 18.08 3.69
N LYS A 120 -5.86 19.11 3.17
CA LYS A 120 -5.91 19.45 1.75
C LYS A 120 -5.40 18.31 0.88
N ALA A 121 -4.31 17.67 1.29
CA ALA A 121 -3.78 16.49 0.60
C ALA A 121 -4.75 15.31 0.65
N GLY A 122 -5.43 15.06 1.79
CA GLY A 122 -6.44 14.01 1.93
C GLY A 122 -7.66 14.25 1.03
N VAL A 123 -8.13 15.49 0.92
CA VAL A 123 -9.24 15.88 0.02
C VAL A 123 -8.85 15.66 -1.44
N VAL A 124 -7.66 16.13 -1.86
CA VAL A 124 -7.17 15.91 -3.24
C VAL A 124 -7.00 14.42 -3.52
N SER A 125 -6.48 13.65 -2.56
CA SER A 125 -6.38 12.20 -2.66
C SER A 125 -7.75 11.54 -2.87
N ALA A 126 -8.77 11.94 -2.07
CA ALA A 126 -10.12 11.40 -2.20
C ALA A 126 -10.74 11.71 -3.57
N CYS A 127 -10.60 12.95 -4.05
CA CYS A 127 -11.07 13.33 -5.37
C CYS A 127 -10.36 12.56 -6.50
N CYS A 128 -9.05 12.41 -6.41
CA CYS A 128 -8.28 11.68 -7.43
C CYS A 128 -8.59 10.18 -7.40
N TRP A 129 -8.56 9.54 -6.22
CA TRP A 129 -8.81 8.10 -6.10
C TRP A 129 -10.23 7.73 -6.54
N CYS A 130 -11.23 8.38 -5.96
CA CYS A 130 -12.64 8.08 -6.25
C CYS A 130 -13.05 8.54 -7.65
N GLY A 131 -12.62 9.72 -8.09
CA GLY A 131 -12.85 10.22 -9.44
C GLY A 131 -12.19 9.34 -10.50
N GLY A 132 -10.97 8.82 -10.21
CA GLY A 132 -10.27 7.86 -11.05
C GLY A 132 -11.02 6.55 -11.20
N ILE A 133 -11.59 6.01 -10.11
CA ILE A 133 -12.42 4.79 -10.14
C ILE A 133 -13.72 5.03 -10.92
N ILE A 134 -14.36 6.20 -10.77
CA ILE A 134 -15.56 6.56 -11.56
C ILE A 134 -15.24 6.64 -13.05
N LEU A 135 -14.11 7.26 -13.42
CA LEU A 135 -13.69 7.31 -14.82
C LEU A 135 -13.40 5.91 -15.37
N ALA A 136 -12.82 5.03 -14.54
CA ALA A 136 -12.64 3.63 -14.91
C ALA A 136 -13.97 2.90 -15.09
N ALA A 137 -15.00 3.18 -14.27
CA ALA A 137 -16.35 2.64 -14.46
C ALA A 137 -16.94 3.05 -15.82
N ILE A 138 -16.76 4.32 -16.21
CA ILE A 138 -17.16 4.81 -17.54
C ILE A 138 -16.38 4.05 -18.63
N GLY A 139 -15.07 3.81 -18.42
CA GLY A 139 -14.25 3.00 -19.32
C GLY A 139 -14.76 1.57 -19.50
N VAL A 140 -15.29 0.95 -18.44
CA VAL A 140 -15.94 -0.37 -18.53
C VAL A 140 -17.25 -0.30 -19.32
N ILE A 141 -18.10 0.70 -19.06
CA ILE A 141 -19.39 0.90 -19.74
C ILE A 141 -19.19 1.12 -21.25
N THR A 142 -18.20 1.95 -21.60
CA THR A 142 -17.90 2.30 -22.99
C THR A 142 -16.91 1.34 -23.65
N HIS A 143 -16.46 0.35 -22.93
CA HIS A 143 -15.42 -0.62 -23.33
C HIS A 143 -14.14 0.08 -23.86
N GLN A 144 -13.62 1.06 -23.10
CA GLN A 144 -12.45 1.87 -23.44
C GLN A 144 -11.34 1.68 -22.41
N LEU A 145 -10.33 0.86 -22.73
CA LEU A 145 -9.25 0.53 -21.79
C LEU A 145 -8.40 1.76 -21.41
N TRP A 146 -8.17 2.67 -22.35
CA TRP A 146 -7.41 3.90 -22.09
C TRP A 146 -8.07 4.77 -21.00
N MET A 147 -9.40 4.79 -20.92
CA MET A 147 -10.13 5.49 -19.86
C MET A 147 -9.90 4.84 -18.50
N MET A 148 -9.83 3.51 -18.45
CA MET A 148 -9.51 2.78 -17.23
C MET A 148 -8.07 3.05 -16.78
N TRP A 149 -7.11 3.06 -17.72
CA TRP A 149 -5.72 3.39 -17.43
C TRP A 149 -5.57 4.83 -16.93
N LEU A 150 -6.18 5.79 -17.61
CA LEU A 150 -6.16 7.19 -17.20
C LEU A 150 -6.87 7.39 -15.85
N GLY A 151 -8.06 6.81 -15.70
CA GLY A 151 -8.90 6.97 -14.52
C GLY A 151 -8.28 6.30 -13.30
N ALA A 152 -8.39 4.98 -13.21
CA ALA A 152 -7.87 4.24 -12.06
C ALA A 152 -6.34 4.32 -12.01
N GLY A 153 -5.65 4.02 -13.12
CA GLY A 153 -4.18 3.93 -13.15
C GLY A 153 -3.50 5.25 -12.84
N VAL A 154 -3.75 6.30 -13.64
CA VAL A 154 -3.02 7.58 -13.52
C VAL A 154 -3.62 8.47 -12.43
N ILE A 155 -4.87 8.88 -12.58
CA ILE A 155 -5.51 9.81 -11.64
C ILE A 155 -5.64 9.13 -10.27
N GLY A 156 -6.11 7.89 -10.23
CA GLY A 156 -6.18 7.10 -9.01
C GLY A 156 -4.81 6.89 -8.36
N GLY A 157 -3.76 6.60 -9.15
CA GLY A 157 -2.38 6.46 -8.68
C GLY A 157 -1.83 7.72 -8.02
N ILE A 158 -2.14 8.92 -8.57
CA ILE A 158 -1.82 10.19 -7.91
C ILE A 158 -2.55 10.31 -6.56
N GLY A 159 -3.84 9.93 -6.54
CA GLY A 159 -4.63 9.87 -5.31
C GLY A 159 -4.02 8.95 -4.26
N LEU A 160 -3.53 7.78 -4.70
CA LEU A 160 -2.80 6.82 -3.84
C LEU A 160 -1.59 7.46 -3.18
N GLY A 161 -0.73 8.14 -3.94
CA GLY A 161 0.50 8.71 -3.39
C GLY A 161 0.26 9.83 -2.38
N LEU A 162 -0.65 10.77 -2.67
CA LEU A 162 -1.03 11.83 -1.75
C LEU A 162 -1.73 11.28 -0.50
N GLY A 163 -2.59 10.27 -0.67
CA GLY A 163 -3.26 9.57 0.42
C GLY A 163 -2.30 8.77 1.30
N TYR A 164 -1.22 8.24 0.73
CA TYR A 164 -0.22 7.46 1.45
C TYR A 164 0.66 8.31 2.37
N ILE A 165 1.18 9.44 1.86
CA ILE A 165 2.13 10.25 2.63
C ILE A 165 1.47 11.11 3.71
N SER A 166 0.21 11.51 3.54
CA SER A 166 -0.48 12.42 4.47
C SER A 166 -0.69 11.84 5.88
N PRO A 167 -1.14 10.57 6.06
CA PRO A 167 -1.22 9.92 7.36
C PRO A 167 0.13 9.76 8.05
N VAL A 168 1.14 9.32 7.30
CA VAL A 168 2.47 9.03 7.85
C VAL A 168 3.09 10.30 8.44
N SER A 169 3.09 11.39 7.66
CA SER A 169 3.65 12.67 8.11
C SER A 169 2.88 13.26 9.31
N THR A 170 1.58 13.04 9.37
CA THR A 170 0.73 13.58 10.45
C THR A 170 0.91 12.81 11.74
N LEU A 171 0.89 11.48 11.72
CA LEU A 171 0.98 10.65 12.92
C LEU A 171 2.35 10.74 13.59
N ILE A 172 3.43 10.83 12.83
CA ILE A 172 4.78 11.02 13.40
C ILE A 172 4.86 12.32 14.23
N LYS A 173 4.16 13.38 13.82
CA LYS A 173 4.12 14.67 14.55
C LYS A 173 3.34 14.58 15.87
N TRP A 174 2.29 13.74 15.91
CA TRP A 174 1.46 13.55 17.10
C TRP A 174 2.03 12.57 18.13
N PHE A 175 2.86 11.62 17.70
CA PHE A 175 3.40 10.56 18.55
C PHE A 175 4.94 10.52 18.52
N PRO A 176 5.62 11.61 18.89
CA PRO A 176 7.08 11.62 18.95
C PRO A 176 7.62 10.69 20.05
N ASP A 177 6.79 10.39 21.06
CA ASP A 177 7.01 9.44 22.15
C ASP A 177 6.92 7.96 21.71
N ARG A 178 6.24 7.68 20.60
CA ARG A 178 5.96 6.32 20.09
C ARG A 178 6.02 6.26 18.57
N ARG A 179 7.12 6.74 17.99
CA ARG A 179 7.27 6.88 16.52
C ARG A 179 7.04 5.57 15.75
N GLY A 180 7.57 4.45 16.24
CA GLY A 180 7.38 3.14 15.61
C GLY A 180 5.91 2.72 15.58
N MET A 181 5.20 2.87 16.69
CA MET A 181 3.75 2.61 16.76
C MET A 181 2.97 3.53 15.80
N ALA A 182 3.31 4.82 15.77
CA ALA A 182 2.66 5.80 14.90
C ALA A 182 2.84 5.47 13.42
N THR A 183 4.07 5.13 13.02
CA THR A 183 4.37 4.70 11.64
C THR A 183 3.66 3.39 11.32
N GLY A 184 3.68 2.43 12.24
CA GLY A 184 2.96 1.16 12.09
C GLY A 184 1.46 1.37 11.88
N MET A 185 0.81 2.16 12.73
CA MET A 185 -0.62 2.50 12.59
C MET A 185 -0.92 3.21 11.26
N ALA A 186 -0.07 4.14 10.85
CA ALA A 186 -0.25 4.84 9.57
C ALA A 186 -0.23 3.86 8.40
N ILE A 187 0.79 3.01 8.34
CA ILE A 187 1.05 2.17 7.18
C ILE A 187 0.17 0.89 7.16
N MET A 188 -0.28 0.41 8.34
CA MET A 188 -1.08 -0.82 8.42
C MET A 188 -2.40 -0.71 7.65
N GLY A 189 -3.04 0.46 7.65
CA GLY A 189 -4.30 0.68 6.94
C GLY A 189 -4.18 0.41 5.45
N PHE A 190 -3.09 0.86 4.82
CA PHE A 190 -2.83 0.57 3.41
C PHE A 190 -2.65 -0.94 3.16
N GLY A 191 -1.94 -1.64 4.05
CA GLY A 191 -1.78 -3.09 3.97
C GLY A 191 -3.10 -3.86 4.15
N GLY A 192 -4.06 -3.29 4.91
CA GLY A 192 -5.33 -3.91 5.25
C GLY A 192 -6.48 -3.65 4.29
N GLY A 193 -6.31 -2.72 3.34
CA GLY A 193 -7.41 -2.30 2.47
C GLY A 193 -8.02 -3.42 1.62
N ALA A 194 -7.20 -4.33 1.11
CA ALA A 194 -7.69 -5.47 0.33
C ALA A 194 -8.47 -6.48 1.18
N MET A 195 -8.19 -6.58 2.47
CA MET A 195 -8.92 -7.49 3.38
C MET A 195 -10.40 -7.11 3.49
N ILE A 196 -10.72 -5.81 3.37
CA ILE A 196 -12.10 -5.32 3.32
C ILE A 196 -12.56 -5.25 1.86
N GLY A 197 -11.74 -4.66 1.01
CA GLY A 197 -12.10 -4.27 -0.35
C GLY A 197 -12.30 -5.44 -1.30
N ALA A 198 -11.48 -6.51 -1.22
CA ALA A 198 -11.62 -7.64 -2.13
C ALA A 198 -12.90 -8.45 -1.88
N PRO A 199 -13.25 -8.84 -0.64
CA PRO A 199 -14.54 -9.46 -0.36
C PRO A 199 -15.74 -8.57 -0.69
N LEU A 200 -15.66 -7.26 -0.38
CA LEU A 200 -16.72 -6.30 -0.71
C LEU A 200 -16.91 -6.19 -2.22
N ALA A 201 -15.83 -6.08 -2.98
CA ALA A 201 -15.88 -6.03 -4.44
C ALA A 201 -16.52 -7.28 -5.03
N ASN A 202 -16.13 -8.47 -4.54
CA ASN A 202 -16.70 -9.73 -5.00
C ASN A 202 -18.20 -9.84 -4.69
N LEU A 203 -18.61 -9.42 -3.48
CA LEU A 203 -20.03 -9.38 -3.08
C LEU A 203 -20.82 -8.45 -3.98
N LEU A 204 -20.33 -7.23 -4.24
CA LEU A 204 -20.99 -6.25 -5.10
C LEU A 204 -21.06 -6.73 -6.56
N MET A 205 -19.97 -7.27 -7.11
CA MET A 205 -19.96 -7.82 -8.47
C MET A 205 -21.02 -8.92 -8.62
N ASN A 206 -21.10 -9.84 -7.68
CA ASN A 206 -22.10 -10.91 -7.69
C ASN A 206 -23.54 -10.37 -7.60
N SER A 207 -23.75 -9.32 -6.81
CA SER A 207 -25.08 -8.68 -6.66
C SER A 207 -25.51 -7.89 -7.91
N PHE A 208 -24.55 -7.34 -8.66
CA PHE A 208 -24.82 -6.55 -9.88
C PHE A 208 -24.66 -7.34 -11.17
N LYS A 209 -24.27 -8.60 -11.08
CA LYS A 209 -24.14 -9.46 -12.27
C LYS A 209 -25.51 -9.70 -12.90
N THR A 210 -25.57 -9.53 -14.23
CA THR A 210 -26.76 -9.81 -15.06
C THR A 210 -26.34 -10.56 -16.33
N ASP A 211 -27.28 -10.90 -17.18
CA ASP A 211 -27.00 -11.51 -18.49
C ASP A 211 -26.24 -10.58 -19.45
N SER A 212 -26.21 -9.28 -19.16
CA SER A 212 -25.56 -8.23 -19.96
C SER A 212 -24.44 -7.50 -19.24
N SER A 213 -24.10 -7.88 -18.01
CA SER A 213 -23.06 -7.19 -17.21
C SER A 213 -22.37 -8.16 -16.26
N VAL A 214 -21.03 -8.09 -16.22
CA VAL A 214 -20.21 -8.76 -15.20
C VAL A 214 -20.24 -8.09 -13.83
N GLY A 215 -20.99 -6.98 -13.65
CA GLY A 215 -21.18 -6.28 -12.39
C GLY A 215 -20.03 -5.34 -11.98
N VAL A 216 -18.97 -5.20 -12.78
CA VAL A 216 -17.76 -4.44 -12.37
C VAL A 216 -17.99 -2.95 -12.34
N TRP A 217 -18.62 -2.34 -13.36
CA TRP A 217 -18.79 -0.88 -13.40
C TRP A 217 -19.69 -0.37 -12.27
N GLN A 218 -20.76 -1.10 -11.95
CA GLN A 218 -21.62 -0.78 -10.81
C GLN A 218 -20.85 -0.86 -9.49
N THR A 219 -20.02 -1.92 -9.34
CA THR A 219 -19.15 -2.11 -8.19
C THR A 219 -18.18 -0.94 -8.03
N PHE A 220 -17.55 -0.47 -9.12
CA PHE A 220 -16.66 0.68 -9.08
C PHE A 220 -17.37 1.95 -8.60
N ILE A 221 -18.59 2.21 -9.07
CA ILE A 221 -19.36 3.39 -8.63
C ILE A 221 -19.68 3.29 -7.13
N VAL A 222 -20.20 2.15 -6.66
CA VAL A 222 -20.57 1.97 -5.25
C VAL A 222 -19.33 2.09 -4.36
N MET A 223 -18.22 1.44 -4.73
CA MET A 223 -16.98 1.54 -3.98
C MET A 223 -16.42 2.97 -3.97
N ALA A 224 -16.48 3.68 -5.09
CA ALA A 224 -16.03 5.07 -5.15
C ALA A 224 -16.83 5.97 -4.21
N VAL A 225 -18.14 5.79 -4.11
CA VAL A 225 -18.99 6.54 -3.17
C VAL A 225 -18.63 6.22 -1.72
N ILE A 226 -18.51 4.94 -1.38
CA ILE A 226 -18.12 4.51 -0.03
C ILE A 226 -16.75 5.10 0.34
N TYR A 227 -15.76 4.96 -0.54
CA TYR A 227 -14.41 5.46 -0.31
C TYR A 227 -14.38 6.98 -0.20
N PHE A 228 -15.13 7.68 -1.03
CA PHE A 228 -15.21 9.14 -0.97
C PHE A 228 -15.70 9.62 0.40
N VAL A 229 -16.77 9.01 0.92
CA VAL A 229 -17.33 9.34 2.25
C VAL A 229 -16.30 9.09 3.35
N PHE A 230 -15.66 7.91 3.37
CA PHE A 230 -14.66 7.57 4.40
C PHE A 230 -13.40 8.44 4.29
N MET A 231 -12.88 8.65 3.08
CA MET A 231 -11.67 9.46 2.86
C MET A 231 -11.92 10.94 3.18
N MET A 232 -13.06 11.49 2.82
CA MET A 232 -13.44 12.86 3.19
C MET A 232 -13.61 12.98 4.70
N GLY A 233 -14.29 12.04 5.35
CA GLY A 233 -14.38 11.97 6.81
C GLY A 233 -12.99 11.96 7.47
N GLY A 234 -12.08 11.13 6.98
CA GLY A 234 -10.69 11.09 7.41
C GLY A 234 -9.95 12.42 7.19
N ALA A 235 -10.05 13.00 5.99
CA ALA A 235 -9.40 14.26 5.65
C ALA A 235 -9.88 15.42 6.56
N PHE A 236 -11.17 15.52 6.81
CA PHE A 236 -11.71 16.54 7.73
C PHE A 236 -11.44 16.22 9.20
N GLY A 237 -11.21 14.96 9.56
CA GLY A 237 -10.77 14.52 10.88
C GLY A 237 -9.34 14.93 11.22
N TYR A 238 -8.49 15.21 10.23
CA TYR A 238 -7.09 15.58 10.46
C TYR A 238 -6.95 16.87 11.29
N ARG A 239 -6.02 16.80 12.25
CA ARG A 239 -5.47 17.93 12.98
C ARG A 239 -3.96 17.77 13.03
N ILE A 240 -3.25 18.90 13.10
CA ILE A 240 -1.80 18.95 13.32
C ILE A 240 -1.52 19.52 14.71
N PRO A 241 -0.44 19.08 15.39
CA PRO A 241 -0.08 19.66 16.66
C PRO A 241 0.37 21.12 16.48
N PRO A 242 0.14 21.98 17.48
CA PRO A 242 0.70 23.34 17.48
C PRO A 242 2.23 23.32 17.44
N ALA A 243 2.83 24.41 17.00
CA ALA A 243 4.29 24.57 17.00
C ALA A 243 4.85 24.40 18.42
N GLY A 244 5.91 23.61 18.56
CA GLY A 244 6.55 23.35 19.84
C GLY A 244 5.81 22.38 20.78
N TRP A 245 4.67 21.84 20.35
CA TRP A 245 3.92 20.86 21.16
C TRP A 245 4.73 19.59 21.41
N ARG A 246 4.65 19.09 22.64
CA ARG A 246 5.21 17.80 23.07
C ARG A 246 4.22 17.10 23.99
N PRO A 247 4.22 15.75 24.02
CA PRO A 247 3.45 15.01 25.01
C PRO A 247 3.89 15.37 26.42
N GLU A 248 2.95 15.46 27.33
CA GLU A 248 3.19 15.79 28.75
C GLU A 248 4.13 14.74 29.37
N GLY A 249 5.12 15.21 30.14
CA GLY A 249 6.12 14.37 30.80
C GLY A 249 7.13 13.69 29.87
N TRP A 250 7.10 13.94 28.54
CA TRP A 250 8.04 13.35 27.62
C TRP A 250 9.21 14.28 27.29
N THR A 251 10.42 13.76 27.48
CA THR A 251 11.66 14.39 27.02
C THR A 251 12.28 13.54 25.92
N PRO A 252 12.85 14.14 24.87
CA PRO A 252 13.57 13.37 23.85
C PRO A 252 14.64 12.48 24.49
N PRO A 253 14.66 11.17 24.23
CA PRO A 253 15.68 10.31 24.79
C PRO A 253 17.05 10.76 24.29
N ALA A 254 18.04 10.80 25.21
CA ALA A 254 19.44 10.95 24.82
C ALA A 254 19.79 9.79 23.86
N ALA A 255 20.51 10.09 22.78
CA ALA A 255 20.89 9.10 21.75
C ALA A 255 21.65 7.93 22.41
N LYS A 256 20.94 6.84 22.69
CA LYS A 256 21.47 5.57 23.17
C LYS A 256 21.07 4.46 22.22
N SER A 257 21.77 4.36 21.10
CA SER A 257 21.78 3.13 20.33
C SER A 257 23.11 3.02 19.61
N THR A 258 23.85 1.98 19.91
CA THR A 258 25.10 1.59 19.24
C THR A 258 24.86 1.15 17.78
N MET A 259 23.62 1.05 17.33
CA MET A 259 23.21 0.63 15.98
C MET A 259 22.84 1.79 15.05
N ILE A 260 22.71 3.02 15.58
CA ILE A 260 22.33 4.20 14.80
C ILE A 260 23.51 5.14 14.74
N THR A 261 23.91 5.56 13.52
CA THR A 261 24.94 6.60 13.41
C THR A 261 24.48 7.87 14.14
N THR A 262 25.35 8.46 14.92
CA THR A 262 25.12 9.76 15.57
C THR A 262 25.34 10.92 14.60
N LYS A 263 26.00 10.66 13.47
CA LYS A 263 26.28 11.61 12.42
C LYS A 263 25.10 11.66 11.43
N HIS A 264 24.99 12.74 10.68
CA HIS A 264 23.90 12.96 9.73
C HIS A 264 24.44 13.23 8.32
N VAL A 265 23.74 12.70 7.32
CA VAL A 265 24.04 12.97 5.91
C VAL A 265 23.05 13.99 5.38
N HIS A 266 23.56 15.00 4.67
CA HIS A 266 22.70 15.98 4.01
C HIS A 266 21.90 15.33 2.86
N LEU A 267 20.65 15.75 2.67
CA LEU A 267 19.73 15.19 1.68
C LEU A 267 20.31 15.17 0.25
N SER A 268 21.08 16.22 -0.15
CA SER A 268 21.71 16.31 -1.47
C SER A 268 22.81 15.26 -1.70
N ASN A 269 23.40 14.73 -0.62
CA ASN A 269 24.50 13.78 -0.69
C ASN A 269 24.04 12.32 -0.59
N ALA A 270 22.89 12.07 0.03
CA ALA A 270 22.40 10.72 0.27
C ALA A 270 22.34 9.87 -1.01
N HIS A 271 21.71 10.39 -2.07
CA HIS A 271 21.56 9.69 -3.37
C HIS A 271 22.86 9.59 -4.19
N ARG A 272 23.94 10.26 -3.78
CA ARG A 272 25.28 10.13 -4.40
C ARG A 272 26.08 8.95 -3.82
N THR A 273 25.59 8.35 -2.75
CA THR A 273 26.27 7.24 -2.06
C THR A 273 25.89 5.89 -2.66
N LYS A 274 26.82 4.95 -2.68
CA LYS A 274 26.55 3.55 -3.09
C LYS A 274 25.52 2.90 -2.17
N GLN A 275 25.53 3.24 -0.89
CA GLN A 275 24.62 2.70 0.13
C GLN A 275 23.16 3.02 -0.18
N PHE A 276 22.88 4.23 -0.65
CA PHE A 276 21.52 4.60 -1.06
C PHE A 276 21.00 3.69 -2.18
N TRP A 277 21.79 3.49 -3.23
CA TRP A 277 21.40 2.67 -4.37
C TRP A 277 21.34 1.18 -4.05
N LEU A 278 22.19 0.69 -3.13
CA LEU A 278 22.10 -0.69 -2.64
C LEU A 278 20.82 -0.90 -1.82
N ILE A 279 20.46 0.03 -0.93
CA ILE A 279 19.19 -0.04 -0.17
C ILE A 279 18.00 0.13 -1.14
N TRP A 280 18.13 0.98 -2.14
CA TRP A 280 17.12 1.13 -3.19
C TRP A 280 16.90 -0.19 -3.94
N ALA A 281 17.96 -0.88 -4.34
CA ALA A 281 17.88 -2.19 -4.98
C ALA A 281 17.29 -3.27 -4.05
N VAL A 282 17.71 -3.28 -2.78
CA VAL A 282 17.16 -4.17 -1.75
C VAL A 282 15.65 -3.99 -1.63
N LEU A 283 15.17 -2.75 -1.52
CA LEU A 283 13.74 -2.46 -1.45
C LEU A 283 13.04 -2.81 -2.76
N CYS A 284 13.57 -2.38 -3.89
CA CYS A 284 12.99 -2.61 -5.22
C CYS A 284 12.77 -4.10 -5.48
N LEU A 285 13.79 -4.93 -5.27
CA LEU A 285 13.74 -6.36 -5.57
C LEU A 285 12.85 -7.13 -4.59
N ASN A 286 12.88 -6.78 -3.30
CA ASN A 286 11.97 -7.36 -2.31
C ASN A 286 10.51 -7.00 -2.62
N VAL A 287 10.26 -5.75 -2.96
CA VAL A 287 8.91 -5.26 -3.26
C VAL A 287 8.40 -5.79 -4.59
N SER A 288 9.25 -5.89 -5.63
CA SER A 288 8.85 -6.41 -6.95
C SER A 288 8.29 -7.84 -6.85
N ALA A 289 8.95 -8.70 -6.05
CA ALA A 289 8.48 -10.06 -5.83
C ALA A 289 7.09 -10.09 -5.18
N GLY A 290 6.87 -9.30 -4.14
CA GLY A 290 5.59 -9.29 -3.43
C GLY A 290 4.46 -8.61 -4.20
N ILE A 291 4.74 -7.45 -4.84
CA ILE A 291 3.71 -6.66 -5.53
C ILE A 291 3.21 -7.34 -6.82
N GLY A 292 4.10 -8.08 -7.51
CA GLY A 292 3.72 -8.88 -8.66
C GLY A 292 2.70 -9.97 -8.29
N VAL A 293 2.95 -10.67 -7.20
CA VAL A 293 2.05 -11.73 -6.70
C VAL A 293 0.73 -11.14 -6.20
N ILE A 294 0.76 -10.08 -5.39
CA ILE A 294 -0.47 -9.40 -4.92
C ILE A 294 -1.33 -8.95 -6.10
N GLY A 295 -0.70 -8.41 -7.16
CA GLY A 295 -1.38 -7.96 -8.36
C GLY A 295 -2.12 -9.06 -9.12
N MET A 296 -1.75 -10.31 -8.91
CA MET A 296 -2.34 -11.50 -9.55
C MET A 296 -2.90 -12.52 -8.57
N ALA A 297 -3.02 -12.20 -7.29
CA ALA A 297 -3.37 -13.15 -6.23
C ALA A 297 -4.69 -13.89 -6.51
N SER A 298 -5.74 -13.16 -6.91
CA SER A 298 -7.05 -13.77 -7.19
C SER A 298 -7.03 -14.67 -8.43
N PRO A 299 -6.59 -14.23 -9.62
CA PRO A 299 -6.46 -15.12 -10.78
C PRO A 299 -5.56 -16.31 -10.52
N MET A 300 -4.40 -16.10 -9.90
CA MET A 300 -3.42 -17.14 -9.62
C MET A 300 -4.02 -18.31 -8.82
N LEU A 301 -4.74 -18.00 -7.73
CA LEU A 301 -5.37 -19.05 -6.93
C LEU A 301 -6.45 -19.82 -7.72
N GLN A 302 -7.30 -19.09 -8.46
CA GLN A 302 -8.37 -19.65 -9.26
C GLN A 302 -7.83 -20.57 -10.38
N GLU A 303 -6.78 -20.13 -11.06
CA GLU A 303 -6.21 -20.86 -12.19
C GLU A 303 -5.38 -22.08 -11.75
N ILE A 304 -4.63 -21.98 -10.65
CA ILE A 304 -3.81 -23.08 -10.14
C ILE A 304 -4.67 -24.22 -9.58
N PHE A 305 -5.65 -23.90 -8.76
CA PHE A 305 -6.41 -24.90 -8.01
C PHE A 305 -7.79 -25.20 -8.59
N ALA A 306 -8.34 -24.31 -9.40
CA ALA A 306 -9.59 -24.50 -10.14
C ALA A 306 -10.71 -25.18 -9.32
N GLY A 307 -11.26 -26.27 -9.85
CA GLY A 307 -12.34 -27.04 -9.21
C GLY A 307 -11.95 -27.65 -7.86
N SER A 308 -10.66 -27.89 -7.59
CA SER A 308 -10.23 -28.43 -6.30
C SER A 308 -10.56 -27.49 -5.14
N LEU A 309 -10.77 -26.18 -5.38
CA LEU A 309 -11.22 -25.21 -4.38
C LEU A 309 -12.66 -25.47 -3.87
N ILE A 310 -13.45 -26.20 -4.66
CA ILE A 310 -14.86 -26.50 -4.39
C ILE A 310 -15.13 -28.01 -4.37
N GLY A 311 -14.11 -28.84 -4.09
CA GLY A 311 -14.26 -30.28 -3.98
C GLY A 311 -14.35 -31.04 -5.30
N LEU A 312 -13.98 -30.43 -6.43
CA LEU A 312 -13.96 -31.00 -7.78
C LEU A 312 -12.51 -31.08 -8.32
N PRO A 313 -11.63 -31.96 -7.80
CA PRO A 313 -10.19 -31.93 -8.09
C PRO A 313 -9.86 -32.20 -9.55
N ASP A 314 -10.69 -32.92 -10.27
CA ASP A 314 -10.47 -33.31 -11.67
C ASP A 314 -11.00 -32.28 -12.69
N VAL A 315 -11.62 -31.17 -12.20
CA VAL A 315 -12.21 -30.15 -13.08
C VAL A 315 -11.26 -28.94 -13.20
N GLY A 316 -10.69 -28.78 -14.38
CA GLY A 316 -9.83 -27.65 -14.71
C GLY A 316 -10.60 -26.33 -14.82
N PHE A 317 -9.88 -25.19 -14.73
CA PHE A 317 -10.48 -23.85 -14.73
C PHE A 317 -11.38 -23.57 -15.94
N ALA A 318 -10.98 -24.04 -17.14
CA ALA A 318 -11.74 -23.85 -18.36
C ALA A 318 -13.08 -24.61 -18.38
N GLN A 319 -13.16 -25.72 -17.65
CA GLN A 319 -14.32 -26.63 -17.62
C GLN A 319 -15.39 -26.22 -16.60
N LEU A 320 -15.05 -25.29 -15.68
CA LEU A 320 -15.97 -24.82 -14.65
C LEU A 320 -17.11 -24.00 -15.26
N ASP A 321 -18.33 -24.26 -14.80
CA ASP A 321 -19.50 -23.44 -15.11
C ASP A 321 -19.48 -22.06 -14.43
N ALA A 322 -20.45 -21.20 -14.73
CA ALA A 322 -20.52 -19.84 -14.22
C ALA A 322 -20.72 -19.79 -12.70
N GLY A 323 -21.51 -20.69 -12.13
CA GLY A 323 -21.75 -20.78 -10.68
C GLY A 323 -20.51 -21.26 -9.93
N GLN A 324 -19.84 -22.27 -10.45
CA GLN A 324 -18.58 -22.79 -9.92
C GLN A 324 -17.48 -21.71 -9.97
N LYS A 325 -17.36 -20.95 -11.09
CA LYS A 325 -16.43 -19.81 -11.20
C LYS A 325 -16.73 -18.72 -10.18
N ALA A 326 -18.00 -18.41 -9.90
CA ALA A 326 -18.37 -17.45 -8.86
C ALA A 326 -17.96 -17.94 -7.45
N SER A 327 -18.13 -19.23 -7.18
CA SER A 327 -17.74 -19.84 -5.91
C SER A 327 -16.22 -19.76 -5.69
N ILE A 328 -15.41 -20.16 -6.68
CA ILE A 328 -13.95 -20.09 -6.55
C ILE A 328 -13.45 -18.64 -6.49
N ALA A 329 -14.11 -17.69 -7.17
CA ALA A 329 -13.78 -16.27 -7.08
C ALA A 329 -13.99 -15.71 -5.67
N THR A 330 -15.02 -16.18 -4.96
CA THR A 330 -15.26 -15.83 -3.55
C THR A 330 -14.12 -16.32 -2.65
N ILE A 331 -13.66 -17.55 -2.85
CA ILE A 331 -12.52 -18.14 -2.14
C ILE A 331 -11.24 -17.35 -2.45
N ALA A 332 -11.02 -17.00 -3.71
CA ALA A 332 -9.85 -16.24 -4.14
C ALA A 332 -9.84 -14.78 -3.62
N ALA A 333 -11.02 -14.16 -3.48
CA ALA A 333 -11.13 -12.87 -2.80
C ALA A 333 -10.76 -12.98 -1.32
N GLY A 334 -11.15 -14.07 -0.65
CA GLY A 334 -10.71 -14.41 0.71
C GLY A 334 -9.19 -14.58 0.81
N PHE A 335 -8.57 -15.25 -0.16
CA PHE A 335 -7.11 -15.38 -0.22
C PHE A 335 -6.41 -14.02 -0.36
N ALA A 336 -6.87 -13.14 -1.25
CA ALA A 336 -6.33 -11.78 -1.36
C ALA A 336 -6.46 -10.99 -0.04
N GLY A 337 -7.57 -11.15 0.67
CA GLY A 337 -7.77 -10.61 2.01
C GLY A 337 -6.79 -11.19 3.03
N LEU A 338 -6.57 -12.52 3.01
CA LEU A 338 -5.62 -13.20 3.89
C LEU A 338 -4.18 -12.70 3.67
N LEU A 339 -3.76 -12.52 2.42
CA LEU A 339 -2.47 -11.93 2.11
C LEU A 339 -2.32 -10.53 2.73
N SER A 340 -3.39 -9.72 2.71
CA SER A 340 -3.40 -8.42 3.40
C SER A 340 -3.28 -8.55 4.91
N LEU A 341 -3.91 -9.54 5.52
CA LEU A 341 -3.79 -9.79 6.97
C LEU A 341 -2.35 -10.15 7.35
N PHE A 342 -1.69 -11.02 6.58
CA PHE A 342 -0.28 -11.33 6.77
C PHE A 342 0.63 -10.10 6.54
N ASN A 343 0.30 -9.25 5.55
CA ASN A 343 1.01 -8.00 5.30
C ASN A 343 0.94 -7.07 6.52
N ILE A 344 -0.24 -6.89 7.12
CA ILE A 344 -0.41 -6.09 8.36
C ILE A 344 0.40 -6.70 9.50
N GLY A 345 0.20 -7.99 9.78
CA GLY A 345 0.90 -8.71 10.86
C GLY A 345 2.41 -8.64 10.70
N GLY A 346 2.89 -8.79 9.46
CA GLY A 346 4.31 -8.70 9.12
C GLY A 346 4.93 -7.34 9.43
N ARG A 347 4.19 -6.24 9.28
CA ARG A 347 4.70 -4.90 9.64
C ARG A 347 5.04 -4.79 11.12
N PHE A 348 4.22 -5.38 12.00
CA PHE A 348 4.48 -5.38 13.44
C PHE A 348 5.56 -6.40 13.83
N PHE A 349 5.43 -7.63 13.34
CA PHE A 349 6.33 -8.72 13.70
C PHE A 349 7.77 -8.42 13.27
N TRP A 350 7.99 -8.15 11.98
CA TRP A 350 9.33 -7.95 11.44
C TRP A 350 9.97 -6.64 11.89
N ALA A 351 9.20 -5.55 12.04
CA ALA A 351 9.74 -4.31 12.58
C ALA A 351 10.25 -4.51 14.02
N SER A 352 9.48 -5.17 14.87
CA SER A 352 9.88 -5.49 16.25
C SER A 352 11.07 -6.45 16.29
N LEU A 353 11.08 -7.47 15.44
CA LEU A 353 12.19 -8.40 15.34
C LEU A 353 13.47 -7.70 14.84
N SER A 354 13.34 -6.77 13.89
CA SER A 354 14.45 -6.02 13.33
C SER A 354 15.18 -5.14 14.37
N ASP A 355 14.50 -4.72 15.43
CA ASP A 355 15.12 -4.00 16.55
C ASP A 355 16.08 -4.90 17.35
N LYS A 356 15.85 -6.22 17.34
CA LYS A 356 16.65 -7.20 18.08
C LYS A 356 17.79 -7.78 17.24
N ILE A 357 17.50 -8.19 15.99
CA ILE A 357 18.48 -8.87 15.14
C ILE A 357 19.23 -7.93 14.19
N GLY A 358 18.82 -6.66 14.10
CA GLY A 358 19.37 -5.66 13.19
C GLY A 358 18.70 -5.66 11.82
N ARG A 359 18.65 -4.48 11.18
CA ARG A 359 17.93 -4.25 9.90
C ARG A 359 18.50 -5.08 8.76
N LYS A 360 19.82 -5.10 8.63
CA LYS A 360 20.51 -5.87 7.60
C LYS A 360 20.21 -7.36 7.70
N ASN A 361 20.22 -7.93 8.92
CA ASN A 361 19.91 -9.33 9.15
C ASN A 361 18.45 -9.66 8.89
N THR A 362 17.53 -8.75 9.19
CA THR A 362 16.11 -8.89 8.86
C THR A 362 15.92 -9.03 7.34
N TYR A 363 16.62 -8.22 6.53
CA TYR A 363 16.58 -8.35 5.08
C TYR A 363 17.24 -9.64 4.57
N TYR A 364 18.26 -10.16 5.25
CA TYR A 364 18.76 -11.51 4.95
C TYR A 364 17.66 -12.57 5.15
N CYS A 365 16.89 -12.49 6.25
CA CYS A 365 15.74 -13.38 6.44
C CYS A 365 14.72 -13.24 5.31
N PHE A 366 14.39 -12.02 4.88
CA PHE A 366 13.43 -11.80 3.79
C PHE A 366 13.88 -12.45 2.49
N PHE A 367 15.13 -12.27 2.11
CA PHE A 367 15.64 -12.82 0.86
C PHE A 367 15.79 -14.34 0.92
N VAL A 368 16.42 -14.89 1.98
CA VAL A 368 16.66 -16.34 2.09
C VAL A 368 15.34 -17.09 2.18
N LEU A 369 14.45 -16.67 3.09
CA LEU A 369 13.15 -17.33 3.26
C LEU A 369 12.26 -17.15 2.01
N GLY A 370 12.29 -15.96 1.39
CA GLY A 370 11.55 -15.69 0.16
C GLY A 370 12.01 -16.58 -1.00
N ILE A 371 13.34 -16.76 -1.19
CA ILE A 371 13.91 -17.66 -2.20
C ILE A 371 13.39 -19.08 -1.99
N VAL A 372 13.44 -19.59 -0.75
CA VAL A 372 12.97 -20.95 -0.42
C VAL A 372 11.48 -21.11 -0.72
N LEU A 373 10.65 -20.15 -0.25
CA LEU A 373 9.20 -20.25 -0.40
C LEU A 373 8.75 -20.13 -1.86
N TYR A 374 9.33 -19.21 -2.64
CA TYR A 374 9.05 -19.12 -4.07
C TYR A 374 9.52 -20.33 -4.86
N ALA A 375 10.67 -20.93 -4.50
CA ALA A 375 11.17 -22.14 -5.15
C ALA A 375 10.29 -23.36 -4.85
N LEU A 376 9.69 -23.44 -3.67
CA LEU A 376 8.79 -24.54 -3.27
C LEU A 376 7.35 -24.35 -3.74
N ALA A 377 6.91 -23.13 -4.03
CA ALA A 377 5.53 -22.84 -4.41
C ALA A 377 5.02 -23.66 -5.61
N PRO A 378 5.79 -23.87 -6.72
CA PRO A 378 5.39 -24.74 -7.81
C PRO A 378 5.19 -26.21 -7.38
N THR A 379 6.03 -26.70 -6.48
CA THR A 379 5.91 -28.06 -5.93
C THR A 379 4.61 -28.20 -5.13
N PHE A 380 4.28 -27.24 -4.26
CA PHE A 380 3.04 -27.25 -3.50
C PHE A 380 1.81 -27.17 -4.40
N ALA A 381 1.88 -26.35 -5.46
CA ALA A 381 0.83 -26.26 -6.48
C ALA A 381 0.64 -27.61 -7.21
N GLY A 382 1.75 -28.23 -7.67
CA GLY A 382 1.73 -29.53 -8.36
C GLY A 382 1.23 -30.68 -7.49
N MET A 383 1.47 -30.63 -6.17
CA MET A 383 0.93 -31.59 -5.20
C MET A 383 -0.55 -31.32 -4.86
N GLY A 384 -1.17 -30.27 -5.38
CA GLY A 384 -2.51 -29.84 -4.98
C GLY A 384 -2.62 -29.37 -3.53
N ASN A 385 -1.49 -29.11 -2.86
CA ASN A 385 -1.46 -28.73 -1.44
C ASN A 385 -1.76 -27.25 -1.24
N LYS A 386 -3.06 -26.93 -1.19
CA LYS A 386 -3.57 -25.57 -0.99
C LYS A 386 -3.01 -24.90 0.27
N ALA A 387 -2.91 -25.68 1.37
CA ALA A 387 -2.50 -25.16 2.68
C ALA A 387 -1.06 -24.65 2.65
N LEU A 388 -0.11 -25.46 2.15
CA LEU A 388 1.30 -25.07 2.05
C LEU A 388 1.50 -23.92 1.05
N PHE A 389 0.75 -23.93 -0.05
CA PHE A 389 0.78 -22.83 -1.02
C PHE A 389 0.33 -21.51 -0.39
N VAL A 390 -0.85 -21.49 0.22
CA VAL A 390 -1.43 -20.30 0.87
C VAL A 390 -0.55 -19.80 2.01
N LEU A 391 -0.04 -20.70 2.85
CA LEU A 391 0.86 -20.34 3.95
C LEU A 391 2.17 -19.73 3.42
N SER A 392 2.75 -20.28 2.35
CA SER A 392 3.96 -19.74 1.72
C SER A 392 3.75 -18.31 1.27
N PHE A 393 2.67 -18.03 0.57
CA PHE A 393 2.35 -16.67 0.12
C PHE A 393 1.96 -15.74 1.28
N GLY A 394 1.31 -16.24 2.31
CA GLY A 394 1.08 -15.51 3.56
C GLY A 394 2.39 -15.03 4.18
N ILE A 395 3.37 -15.92 4.35
CA ILE A 395 4.68 -15.59 4.89
C ILE A 395 5.43 -14.60 3.98
N ILE A 396 5.43 -14.81 2.65
CA ILE A 396 6.02 -13.89 1.68
C ILE A 396 5.43 -12.49 1.84
N LEU A 397 4.10 -12.37 1.96
CA LEU A 397 3.43 -11.09 2.12
C LEU A 397 3.66 -10.47 3.51
N SER A 398 3.90 -11.26 4.55
CA SER A 398 4.36 -10.75 5.84
C SER A 398 5.73 -10.06 5.71
N MET A 399 6.66 -10.66 4.96
CA MET A 399 7.98 -10.09 4.69
C MET A 399 7.90 -8.85 3.79
N TYR A 400 7.01 -8.84 2.81
CA TYR A 400 6.70 -7.66 2.01
C TYR A 400 6.27 -6.48 2.89
N GLY A 401 5.31 -6.69 3.79
CA GLY A 401 4.89 -5.68 4.77
C GLY A 401 6.02 -5.26 5.71
N GLY A 402 6.77 -6.24 6.22
CA GLY A 402 7.94 -6.02 7.08
C GLY A 402 9.03 -5.19 6.41
N GLY A 403 9.25 -5.36 5.10
CA GLY A 403 10.20 -4.57 4.32
C GLY A 403 9.91 -3.07 4.41
N PHE A 404 8.67 -2.67 4.17
CA PHE A 404 8.26 -1.27 4.31
C PHE A 404 8.38 -0.72 5.74
N ALA A 405 8.09 -1.53 6.75
CA ALA A 405 8.18 -1.10 8.14
C ALA A 405 9.63 -0.98 8.64
N THR A 406 10.56 -1.77 8.08
CA THR A 406 11.97 -1.82 8.49
C THR A 406 12.82 -0.77 7.78
N ILE A 407 12.46 -0.36 6.55
CA ILE A 407 13.31 0.49 5.70
C ILE A 407 13.59 1.88 6.28
N PRO A 408 12.65 2.62 6.91
CA PRO A 408 12.97 3.93 7.49
C PRO A 408 14.02 3.84 8.59
N ALA A 409 13.96 2.78 9.40
CA ALA A 409 14.95 2.53 10.43
C ALA A 409 16.32 2.13 9.83
N TYR A 410 16.33 1.36 8.76
CA TYR A 410 17.57 1.00 8.06
C TYR A 410 18.26 2.23 7.45
N LEU A 411 17.48 3.16 6.89
CA LEU A 411 17.98 4.46 6.44
C LEU A 411 18.53 5.30 7.59
N ALA A 412 17.82 5.33 8.73
CA ALA A 412 18.28 6.04 9.93
C ALA A 412 19.61 5.50 10.46
N ASP A 413 19.79 4.17 10.44
CA ASP A 413 21.02 3.51 10.87
C ASP A 413 22.22 3.92 10.01
N ILE A 414 22.03 4.17 8.72
CA ILE A 414 23.12 4.48 7.78
C ILE A 414 23.32 5.98 7.56
N PHE A 415 22.24 6.76 7.43
CA PHE A 415 22.28 8.18 7.04
C PHE A 415 22.04 9.14 8.21
N GLY A 416 21.67 8.61 9.38
CA GLY A 416 21.26 9.42 10.52
C GLY A 416 19.82 9.88 10.40
N THR A 417 19.30 10.47 11.49
CA THR A 417 17.87 10.76 11.65
C THR A 417 17.42 12.12 11.09
N GLN A 418 18.36 13.06 10.86
CA GLN A 418 18.03 14.46 10.52
C GLN A 418 17.20 14.59 9.24
N PHE A 419 17.54 13.87 8.18
CA PHE A 419 16.87 13.93 6.87
C PHE A 419 16.22 12.61 6.47
N VAL A 420 16.06 11.67 7.41
CA VAL A 420 15.59 10.32 7.11
C VAL A 420 14.25 10.29 6.37
N GLY A 421 13.31 11.15 6.73
CA GLY A 421 12.02 11.24 6.07
C GLY A 421 12.12 11.67 4.60
N ALA A 422 12.96 12.66 4.31
CA ALA A 422 13.19 13.13 2.94
C ALA A 422 14.00 12.11 2.11
N ILE A 423 14.97 11.44 2.72
CA ILE A 423 15.75 10.36 2.08
C ILE A 423 14.82 9.18 1.77
N HIS A 424 13.93 8.82 2.71
CA HIS A 424 12.91 7.79 2.51
C HIS A 424 11.96 8.14 1.36
N GLY A 425 11.49 9.40 1.29
CA GLY A 425 10.65 9.86 0.18
C GLY A 425 11.32 9.65 -1.19
N ARG A 426 12.62 9.94 -1.31
CA ARG A 426 13.38 9.63 -2.54
C ARG A 426 13.53 8.14 -2.79
N LEU A 427 13.65 7.35 -1.73
CA LEU A 427 13.76 5.90 -1.83
C LEU A 427 12.45 5.24 -2.33
N LEU A 428 11.29 5.86 -2.15
CA LEU A 428 10.00 5.36 -2.66
C LEU A 428 9.95 5.24 -4.18
N THR A 429 10.88 5.85 -4.92
CA THR A 429 11.08 5.55 -6.34
C THR A 429 11.41 4.07 -6.60
N ALA A 430 11.99 3.36 -5.63
CA ALA A 430 12.17 1.91 -5.68
C ALA A 430 10.82 1.17 -5.72
N TRP A 431 9.82 1.68 -4.98
CA TRP A 431 8.46 1.13 -5.03
C TRP A 431 7.77 1.41 -6.38
N ALA A 432 7.94 2.63 -6.92
CA ALA A 432 7.46 2.95 -8.27
C ALA A 432 8.04 1.99 -9.33
N THR A 433 9.35 1.75 -9.29
CA THR A 433 10.03 0.80 -10.19
C THR A 433 9.54 -0.64 -9.96
N ALA A 434 9.39 -1.06 -8.72
CA ALA A 434 8.86 -2.37 -8.39
C ALA A 434 7.42 -2.58 -8.89
N GLY A 435 6.62 -1.51 -8.89
CA GLY A 435 5.26 -1.48 -9.45
C GLY A 435 5.22 -1.71 -10.97
N ILE A 436 6.34 -1.47 -11.66
CA ILE A 436 6.51 -1.87 -13.08
C ILE A 436 7.01 -3.31 -13.15
N VAL A 437 8.15 -3.58 -12.54
CA VAL A 437 8.88 -4.85 -12.70
C VAL A 437 8.05 -6.05 -12.23
N GLY A 438 7.44 -5.97 -11.05
CA GLY A 438 6.66 -7.07 -10.47
C GLY A 438 5.48 -7.49 -11.34
N PRO A 439 4.49 -6.61 -11.57
CA PRO A 439 3.31 -6.92 -12.38
C PRO A 439 3.66 -7.29 -13.83
N VAL A 440 4.62 -6.60 -14.46
CA VAL A 440 5.05 -6.91 -15.84
C VAL A 440 5.60 -8.33 -15.91
N VAL A 441 6.50 -8.72 -15.00
CA VAL A 441 7.04 -10.08 -14.96
C VAL A 441 5.93 -11.10 -14.82
N VAL A 442 5.01 -10.93 -13.87
CA VAL A 442 3.96 -11.92 -13.59
C VAL A 442 2.97 -12.01 -14.76
N ASN A 443 2.47 -10.85 -15.23
CA ASN A 443 1.41 -10.82 -16.25
C ASN A 443 1.89 -11.30 -17.62
N TYR A 444 3.04 -10.81 -18.10
CA TYR A 444 3.52 -11.17 -19.43
C TYR A 444 4.05 -12.59 -19.51
N ILE A 445 4.63 -13.14 -18.45
CA ILE A 445 5.01 -14.55 -18.42
C ILE A 445 3.76 -15.44 -18.46
N ARG A 446 2.73 -15.09 -17.67
CA ARG A 446 1.45 -15.79 -17.72
C ARG A 446 0.86 -15.80 -19.14
N GLU A 447 0.77 -14.64 -19.78
CA GLU A 447 0.24 -14.53 -21.15
C GLU A 447 1.09 -15.32 -22.17
N ALA A 448 2.42 -15.26 -22.04
CA ALA A 448 3.31 -16.03 -22.90
C ALA A 448 3.12 -17.55 -22.73
N GLN A 449 2.90 -18.03 -21.52
CA GLN A 449 2.62 -19.45 -21.25
C GLN A 449 1.26 -19.86 -21.86
N ILE A 450 0.23 -19.03 -21.72
CA ILE A 450 -1.08 -19.27 -22.32
C ILE A 450 -0.97 -19.29 -23.86
N ALA A 451 -0.25 -18.34 -24.47
CA ALA A 451 0.00 -18.29 -25.90
C ALA A 451 0.79 -19.51 -26.41
N ALA A 452 1.66 -20.08 -25.57
CA ALA A 452 2.37 -21.34 -25.86
C ALA A 452 1.51 -22.59 -25.64
N GLY A 453 0.21 -22.44 -25.34
CA GLY A 453 -0.73 -23.55 -25.16
C GLY A 453 -0.76 -24.16 -23.77
N VAL A 454 -0.11 -23.54 -22.76
CA VAL A 454 -0.21 -24.00 -21.37
C VAL A 454 -1.59 -23.65 -20.82
N ALA A 455 -2.37 -24.66 -20.51
CA ALA A 455 -3.68 -24.46 -19.89
C ALA A 455 -3.55 -23.89 -18.46
N PRO A 456 -4.54 -23.08 -18.01
CA PRO A 456 -4.62 -22.66 -16.60
C PRO A 456 -4.56 -23.87 -15.65
N GLY A 457 -3.55 -23.87 -14.78
CA GLY A 457 -3.27 -24.99 -13.89
C GLY A 457 -1.99 -24.77 -13.08
N PRO A 458 -1.53 -25.79 -12.33
CA PRO A 458 -0.39 -25.69 -11.41
C PRO A 458 0.93 -25.22 -12.05
N THR A 459 1.13 -25.49 -13.34
CA THR A 459 2.37 -25.19 -14.06
C THR A 459 2.42 -23.78 -14.64
N LEU A 460 1.28 -23.10 -14.78
CA LEU A 460 1.16 -21.81 -15.46
C LEU A 460 2.10 -20.74 -14.88
N TYR A 461 2.30 -20.75 -13.58
CA TYR A 461 3.10 -19.73 -12.86
C TYR A 461 4.51 -20.20 -12.48
N THR A 462 4.91 -21.42 -12.85
CA THR A 462 6.20 -22.02 -12.45
C THR A 462 7.39 -21.14 -12.89
N GLY A 463 7.43 -20.72 -14.15
CA GLY A 463 8.49 -19.85 -14.66
C GLY A 463 8.54 -18.49 -13.94
N THR A 464 7.39 -17.93 -13.64
CA THR A 464 7.26 -16.69 -12.85
C THR A 464 7.91 -16.84 -11.48
N MET A 465 7.60 -17.92 -10.75
CA MET A 465 8.15 -18.15 -9.40
C MET A 465 9.69 -18.23 -9.42
N TYR A 466 10.28 -18.93 -10.39
CA TYR A 466 11.75 -19.01 -10.50
C TYR A 466 12.40 -17.69 -10.90
N ILE A 467 11.75 -16.84 -11.68
CA ILE A 467 12.26 -15.49 -11.98
C ILE A 467 12.23 -14.64 -10.70
N LEU A 468 11.18 -14.73 -9.89
CA LEU A 468 11.11 -14.04 -8.60
C LEU A 468 12.20 -14.54 -7.62
N VAL A 469 12.53 -15.84 -7.64
CA VAL A 469 13.70 -16.39 -6.92
C VAL A 469 14.99 -15.70 -7.37
N GLY A 470 15.21 -15.56 -8.68
CA GLY A 470 16.38 -14.87 -9.22
C GLY A 470 16.47 -13.41 -8.78
N MET A 471 15.33 -12.69 -8.77
CA MET A 471 15.26 -11.31 -8.30
C MET A 471 15.60 -11.20 -6.81
N LEU A 472 15.09 -12.10 -5.98
CA LEU A 472 15.41 -12.12 -4.55
C LEU A 472 16.90 -12.48 -4.30
N ALA A 473 17.49 -13.35 -5.12
CA ALA A 473 18.93 -13.65 -5.04
C ALA A 473 19.77 -12.40 -5.35
N LEU A 474 19.40 -11.60 -6.35
CA LEU A 474 20.05 -10.30 -6.61
C LEU A 474 19.86 -9.33 -5.45
N GLY A 475 18.69 -9.31 -4.82
CA GLY A 475 18.43 -8.52 -3.62
C GLY A 475 19.29 -8.95 -2.43
N LEU A 476 19.49 -10.26 -2.25
CA LEU A 476 20.38 -10.84 -1.24
C LEU A 476 21.81 -10.35 -1.44
N ILE A 477 22.33 -10.37 -2.67
CA ILE A 477 23.65 -9.86 -3.02
C ILE A 477 23.74 -8.37 -2.72
N ALA A 478 22.75 -7.57 -3.14
CA ALA A 478 22.71 -6.13 -2.87
C ALA A 478 22.77 -5.85 -1.36
N ASN A 479 21.98 -6.58 -0.55
CA ASN A 479 21.99 -6.44 0.91
C ASN A 479 23.35 -6.83 1.53
N ALA A 480 24.01 -7.87 1.01
CA ALA A 480 25.32 -8.30 1.46
C ALA A 480 26.39 -7.22 1.24
N LEU A 481 26.32 -6.48 0.13
CA LEU A 481 27.25 -5.43 -0.25
C LEU A 481 27.11 -4.13 0.56
N ILE A 482 26.03 -3.93 1.30
CA ILE A 482 25.83 -2.74 2.13
C ILE A 482 26.91 -2.71 3.22
N ARG A 483 27.66 -1.60 3.28
CA ARG A 483 28.72 -1.31 4.24
C ARG A 483 28.44 -0.01 4.96
N PRO A 484 29.03 0.25 6.14
CA PRO A 484 28.96 1.57 6.78
C PRO A 484 29.38 2.69 5.82
N LEU A 485 28.81 3.86 6.03
CA LEU A 485 29.08 5.02 5.18
C LEU A 485 30.46 5.62 5.53
N PRO A 486 31.31 5.96 4.55
CA PRO A 486 32.55 6.69 4.80
C PRO A 486 32.31 8.08 5.41
N ASP A 487 33.21 8.51 6.32
CA ASP A 487 33.09 9.77 7.07
C ASP A 487 32.90 11.02 6.21
N LYS A 488 33.47 11.05 5.01
CA LYS A 488 33.39 12.17 4.05
C LYS A 488 31.96 12.56 3.64
N TRP A 489 30.98 11.70 3.86
CA TRP A 489 29.60 11.94 3.48
C TRP A 489 28.76 12.57 4.60
N PHE A 490 29.26 12.52 5.84
CA PHE A 490 28.56 13.11 6.96
C PHE A 490 28.77 14.62 7.01
N MET A 491 27.75 15.29 7.52
CA MET A 491 27.79 16.72 7.80
C MET A 491 28.75 17.03 8.93
N SER A 492 29.38 18.18 8.88
CA SER A 492 30.15 18.71 10.00
C SER A 492 29.25 19.15 11.17
N ASP A 493 29.76 19.14 12.38
CA ASP A 493 29.02 19.59 13.57
C ASP A 493 28.51 21.03 13.44
N GLY A 494 29.27 21.89 12.75
CA GLY A 494 28.86 23.28 12.46
C GLY A 494 27.64 23.36 11.53
N GLU A 495 27.59 22.54 10.48
CA GLU A 495 26.42 22.46 9.60
C GLU A 495 25.17 21.95 10.34
N VAL A 496 25.36 20.95 11.18
CA VAL A 496 24.27 20.41 12.02
C VAL A 496 23.74 21.46 12.99
N ALA A 497 24.64 22.18 13.67
CA ALA A 497 24.29 23.26 14.59
C ALA A 497 23.56 24.42 13.89
N ALA A 498 24.00 24.82 12.69
CA ALA A 498 23.35 25.86 11.89
C ALA A 498 21.91 25.47 11.47
N LEU A 499 21.70 24.20 11.10
CA LEU A 499 20.35 23.70 10.77
C LEU A 499 19.44 23.64 12.00
N GLN A 500 19.98 23.22 13.14
CA GLN A 500 19.23 23.20 14.41
C GLN A 500 18.85 24.62 14.85
N ALA A 501 19.75 25.58 14.74
CA ALA A 501 19.47 26.98 15.03
C ALA A 501 18.39 27.57 14.10
N LYS A 502 18.45 27.27 12.80
CA LYS A 502 17.42 27.67 11.82
C LYS A 502 16.06 27.04 12.11
N SER A 503 16.05 25.78 12.50
CA SER A 503 14.82 25.07 12.90
C SER A 503 14.24 25.63 14.21
N ALA A 504 15.08 25.98 15.17
CA ALA A 504 14.66 26.61 16.41
C ALA A 504 14.06 28.01 16.18
N ALA A 505 14.65 28.80 15.30
CA ALA A 505 14.14 30.12 14.94
C ALA A 505 12.76 30.05 14.23
N VAL A 506 12.55 29.05 13.38
CA VAL A 506 11.24 28.82 12.72
C VAL A 506 10.21 28.29 13.71
N ASN A 507 10.63 27.55 14.74
CA ASN A 507 9.77 26.95 15.77
C ASN A 507 9.59 27.85 17.01
N ALA A 508 10.18 29.04 17.05
CA ALA A 508 10.02 30.02 18.14
C ALA A 508 8.66 30.73 18.08
N GLY A 509 7.57 29.95 17.96
CA GLY A 509 6.21 30.40 18.28
C GLY A 509 6.01 30.46 19.79
N PRO A 510 4.93 31.09 20.29
CA PRO A 510 4.71 31.28 21.71
C PRO A 510 4.77 29.93 22.45
N THR A 511 5.74 29.81 23.35
CA THR A 511 5.90 28.69 24.28
C THR A 511 4.83 28.76 25.36
N GLY A 512 3.62 28.30 25.04
CA GLY A 512 2.59 28.06 26.04
C GLY A 512 2.52 26.55 26.32
N SER A 513 2.38 26.14 27.56
CA SER A 513 2.00 24.78 27.90
C SER A 513 0.56 24.58 27.42
N PHE A 514 0.42 24.08 26.22
CA PHE A 514 -0.88 23.70 25.67
C PHE A 514 -1.31 22.41 26.39
N GLY A 515 -2.30 22.52 27.30
CA GLY A 515 -2.96 21.37 27.90
C GLY A 515 -3.73 20.56 26.84
N ILE A 516 -3.01 20.03 25.85
CA ILE A 516 -3.54 19.02 24.92
C ILE A 516 -3.40 17.71 25.67
N GLY A 517 -4.53 17.24 26.22
CA GLY A 517 -4.54 16.06 27.06
C GLY A 517 -3.92 14.86 26.39
N THR A 518 -3.03 14.19 27.11
CA THR A 518 -2.64 12.80 26.88
C THR A 518 -3.82 11.86 27.17
N GLY A 519 -5.06 12.39 27.10
CA GLY A 519 -6.30 11.73 27.44
C GLY A 519 -6.38 10.35 26.78
N GLY A 520 -6.84 9.38 27.56
CA GLY A 520 -7.18 8.04 27.09
C GLY A 520 -8.28 8.08 26.02
N LEU A 521 -8.77 6.92 25.62
CA LEU A 521 -9.87 6.78 24.68
C LEU A 521 -11.16 7.37 25.32
N ASP A 522 -11.49 8.59 24.97
CA ASP A 522 -12.78 9.21 25.31
C ASP A 522 -13.89 8.67 24.38
N ALA A 523 -15.15 8.99 24.67
CA ALA A 523 -16.29 8.50 23.88
C ALA A 523 -16.19 8.88 22.39
N LYS A 524 -15.63 10.06 22.07
CA LYS A 524 -15.43 10.51 20.68
C LYS A 524 -14.33 9.70 20.00
N ALA A 525 -13.24 9.41 20.70
CA ALA A 525 -12.17 8.57 20.18
C ALA A 525 -12.68 7.13 20.01
N MET A 526 -13.43 6.57 20.97
CA MET A 526 -14.03 5.24 20.83
C MET A 526 -14.97 5.17 19.62
N LEU A 527 -15.81 6.17 19.39
CA LEU A 527 -16.67 6.22 18.21
C LEU A 527 -15.86 6.27 16.91
N ALA A 528 -14.83 7.13 16.85
CA ALA A 528 -13.97 7.23 15.68
C ALA A 528 -13.24 5.92 15.39
N TRP A 529 -12.77 5.22 16.42
CA TRP A 529 -12.15 3.89 16.28
C TRP A 529 -13.17 2.82 15.87
N ALA A 530 -14.42 2.89 16.32
CA ALA A 530 -15.48 1.98 15.92
C ALA A 530 -15.80 2.13 14.42
N VAL A 531 -15.85 3.35 13.89
CA VAL A 531 -16.14 3.63 12.47
C VAL A 531 -15.14 2.95 11.53
N VAL A 532 -13.86 2.89 11.89
CA VAL A 532 -12.84 2.20 11.08
C VAL A 532 -12.63 0.75 11.52
N GLY A 533 -12.83 0.45 12.80
CA GLY A 533 -12.62 -0.88 13.38
C GLY A 533 -13.69 -1.89 12.97
N ILE A 534 -14.96 -1.48 12.90
CA ILE A 534 -16.06 -2.39 12.50
C ILE A 534 -15.86 -2.92 11.08
N PRO A 535 -15.61 -2.09 10.04
CA PRO A 535 -15.29 -2.59 8.70
C PRO A 535 -14.04 -3.49 8.68
N LEU A 536 -13.02 -3.15 9.49
CA LEU A 536 -11.81 -3.95 9.58
C LEU A 536 -12.09 -5.35 10.17
N LEU A 537 -12.85 -5.42 11.26
CA LEU A 537 -13.26 -6.69 11.89
C LEU A 537 -14.15 -7.51 10.97
N TRP A 538 -15.06 -6.86 10.23
CA TRP A 538 -15.85 -7.53 9.20
C TRP A 538 -14.94 -8.12 8.09
N GLY A 539 -13.96 -7.36 7.60
CA GLY A 539 -12.99 -7.84 6.63
C GLY A 539 -12.19 -9.03 7.14
N VAL A 540 -11.72 -9.00 8.40
CA VAL A 540 -11.06 -10.15 9.07
C VAL A 540 -11.99 -11.36 9.08
N TRP A 541 -13.23 -11.19 9.53
CA TRP A 541 -14.21 -12.27 9.64
C TRP A 541 -14.50 -12.92 8.28
N VAL A 542 -14.83 -12.13 7.27
CA VAL A 542 -15.15 -12.62 5.90
C VAL A 542 -13.93 -13.30 5.29
N THR A 543 -12.75 -12.71 5.45
CA THR A 543 -11.48 -13.27 4.98
C THR A 543 -11.21 -14.63 5.62
N LEU A 544 -11.30 -14.74 6.95
CA LEU A 544 -11.06 -15.98 7.65
C LEU A 544 -12.10 -17.05 7.27
N ARG A 545 -13.39 -16.68 7.18
CA ARG A 545 -14.44 -17.60 6.75
C ARG A 545 -14.20 -18.15 5.34
N ALA A 546 -13.84 -17.27 4.38
CA ALA A 546 -13.51 -17.69 3.02
C ALA A 546 -12.21 -18.51 2.97
N THR A 547 -11.25 -18.22 3.85
CA THR A 547 -10.00 -18.98 3.96
C THR A 547 -10.25 -20.37 4.53
N PHE A 548 -11.12 -20.53 5.52
CA PHE A 548 -11.49 -21.85 6.04
C PHE A 548 -12.12 -22.74 4.96
N ALA A 549 -12.86 -22.16 4.01
CA ALA A 549 -13.39 -22.88 2.86
C ALA A 549 -12.29 -23.42 1.90
N LEU A 550 -11.04 -22.94 2.02
CA LEU A 550 -9.89 -23.51 1.28
C LEU A 550 -9.46 -24.88 1.83
N PHE A 551 -9.76 -25.15 3.10
CA PHE A 551 -9.23 -26.32 3.82
C PHE A 551 -10.34 -27.35 4.19
N GLY A 552 -11.61 -26.98 4.04
CA GLY A 552 -12.78 -27.84 4.17
C GLY A 552 -13.32 -28.19 2.83
#